data_624c3e171a0a98cb04e3d5d69ab72d28
#
_entry.id   624c3e171a0a98cb04e3d5d69ab72d28
#
_cell.length_a   1.000
_cell.length_b   1.000
_cell.length_c   1.000
_cell.angle_alpha   90.00
_cell.angle_beta   90.00
_cell.angle_gamma   90.00
#
_symmetry.space_group_name_H-M   'P 1'
#
loop_
_entity.id
_entity.type
_entity.pdbx_description
1 polymer ?
#
loop_
_entity_poly.entity_id
_entity_poly.type
_entity_poly.pdbx_seq_one_letter_code
_entity_poly.pdbx_strand_id
1 'polypeptide(L)'
;MTNPHPLSQFVKTYRFADVVTLWAREQLEHEVIVASALARAVICDGMRLQSIDERWANDPNRQPIEFRGYPYVGYTARPDGAMSILRASALDHLFAIVQRGENPQLGKLHEEFISREDFHAWLFAAGLPLPRFWFARQGPDEE
;
A
#
# COMPACT_ATOMS: atom_id res chain seq x y z
N MET A 1 25.18 10.52 -8.76
CA MET A 1 23.94 10.25 -8.08
C MET A 1 23.83 8.76 -7.77
N THR A 2 23.43 8.46 -6.58
CA THR A 2 23.37 7.09 -6.13
C THR A 2 22.00 6.51 -6.38
N ASN A 3 21.97 5.35 -6.95
CA ASN A 3 20.69 4.63 -7.05
C ASN A 3 20.23 4.23 -5.66
N PRO A 4 18.92 4.09 -5.48
CA PRO A 4 18.44 3.47 -4.27
C PRO A 4 19.01 2.06 -4.19
N HIS A 5 18.81 1.41 -3.07
CA HIS A 5 19.31 0.08 -2.82
C HIS A 5 19.20 -0.77 -4.09
N PRO A 6 20.33 -1.26 -4.64
CA PRO A 6 20.28 -1.93 -5.95
C PRO A 6 19.41 -3.18 -5.96
N LEU A 7 19.18 -3.79 -4.82
CA LEU A 7 18.36 -4.99 -4.75
C LEU A 7 16.88 -4.68 -4.56
N SER A 8 16.51 -3.41 -4.34
CA SER A 8 15.12 -3.07 -4.06
C SER A 8 14.19 -3.43 -5.22
N GLN A 9 14.69 -3.41 -6.44
CA GLN A 9 13.87 -3.76 -7.60
C GLN A 9 13.41 -5.22 -7.59
N PHE A 10 14.03 -6.06 -6.78
CA PHE A 10 13.64 -7.47 -6.67
C PHE A 10 12.66 -7.71 -5.54
N VAL A 11 12.38 -6.71 -4.72
CA VAL A 11 11.41 -6.83 -3.64
C VAL A 11 10.03 -6.74 -4.23
N LYS A 12 9.20 -7.75 -4.03
CA LYS A 12 7.87 -7.79 -4.62
C LYS A 12 6.81 -7.10 -3.78
N THR A 13 7.03 -7.03 -2.48
CA THR A 13 6.12 -6.35 -1.55
C THR A 13 6.91 -5.65 -0.47
N TYR A 14 6.40 -4.50 -0.06
CA TYR A 14 6.92 -3.79 1.12
C TYR A 14 5.75 -3.58 2.08
N ARG A 15 6.06 -3.49 3.36
CA ARG A 15 5.04 -3.01 4.29
C ARG A 15 4.60 -1.61 3.90
N PHE A 16 3.34 -1.32 4.17
CA PHE A 16 2.84 0.05 3.99
C PHE A 16 3.77 1.05 4.67
N ALA A 17 4.18 0.75 5.90
CA ALA A 17 5.07 1.63 6.65
C ALA A 17 6.42 1.82 5.95
N ASP A 18 6.94 0.76 5.34
CA ASP A 18 8.23 0.86 4.64
C ASP A 18 8.11 1.70 3.38
N VAL A 19 7.01 1.59 2.64
CA VAL A 19 6.78 2.44 1.48
C VAL A 19 6.74 3.90 1.91
N VAL A 20 6.04 4.18 3.02
CA VAL A 20 5.98 5.54 3.54
C VAL A 20 7.38 6.08 3.83
N THR A 21 8.17 5.31 4.58
CA THR A 21 9.49 5.77 5.00
C THR A 21 10.42 5.97 3.82
N LEU A 22 10.45 5.02 2.89
CA LEU A 22 11.36 5.09 1.76
C LEU A 22 10.95 6.18 0.78
N TRP A 23 9.66 6.32 0.53
CA TRP A 23 9.19 7.32 -0.41
C TRP A 23 9.32 8.73 0.17
N ALA A 24 9.02 8.90 1.45
CA ALA A 24 9.19 10.18 2.11
C ALA A 24 10.65 10.64 2.05
N ARG A 25 11.57 9.71 2.29
CA ARG A 25 13.00 10.02 2.22
C ARG A 25 13.40 10.44 0.82
N GLU A 26 12.93 9.74 -0.19
CA GLU A 26 13.24 10.07 -1.58
C GLU A 26 12.68 11.43 -1.97
N GLN A 27 11.46 11.74 -1.51
CA GLN A 27 10.79 12.98 -1.85
C GLN A 27 11.22 14.14 -0.95
N LEU A 28 12.03 13.89 0.07
CA LEU A 28 12.38 14.89 1.08
C LEU A 28 11.12 15.49 1.70
N GLU A 29 10.18 14.61 2.02
CA GLU A 29 8.87 14.99 2.53
C GLU A 29 8.64 14.33 3.88
N HIS A 30 7.68 14.85 4.65
CA HIS A 30 7.31 14.25 5.93
C HIS A 30 6.55 12.95 5.73
N GLU A 31 6.82 11.99 6.61
CA GLU A 31 6.12 10.70 6.55
C GLU A 31 4.61 10.86 6.69
N VAL A 32 4.17 11.83 7.48
CA VAL A 32 2.74 12.07 7.66
C VAL A 32 2.06 12.37 6.34
N ILE A 33 2.71 13.18 5.50
CA ILE A 33 2.14 13.56 4.21
C ILE A 33 2.08 12.35 3.28
N VAL A 34 3.16 11.58 3.23
CA VAL A 34 3.21 10.40 2.37
C VAL A 34 2.22 9.34 2.85
N ALA A 35 2.15 9.12 4.17
CA ALA A 35 1.22 8.14 4.72
C ALA A 35 -0.22 8.53 4.44
N SER A 36 -0.54 9.82 4.54
CA SER A 36 -1.89 10.29 4.25
C SER A 36 -2.24 10.10 2.78
N ALA A 37 -1.29 10.36 1.89
CA ALA A 37 -1.51 10.15 0.46
C ALA A 37 -1.74 8.67 0.14
N LEU A 38 -0.98 7.78 0.76
CA LEU A 38 -1.16 6.34 0.56
C LEU A 38 -2.46 5.83 1.15
N ALA A 39 -2.86 6.35 2.32
CA ALA A 39 -4.13 5.99 2.92
C ALA A 39 -5.27 6.37 1.97
N ARG A 40 -5.18 7.54 1.38
CA ARG A 40 -6.18 7.98 0.41
C ARG A 40 -6.18 7.10 -0.83
N ALA A 41 -5.00 6.66 -1.29
CA ALA A 41 -4.91 5.76 -2.42
C ALA A 41 -5.66 4.46 -2.15
N VAL A 42 -5.52 3.92 -0.94
CA VAL A 42 -6.19 2.67 -0.57
C VAL A 42 -7.69 2.88 -0.45
N ILE A 43 -8.10 3.88 0.31
CA ILE A 43 -9.51 4.08 0.66
C ILE A 43 -10.31 4.65 -0.51
N CYS A 44 -9.75 5.63 -1.21
CA CYS A 44 -10.50 6.36 -2.24
C CYS A 44 -10.22 5.87 -3.64
N ASP A 45 -9.02 5.38 -3.91
CA ASP A 45 -8.61 4.98 -5.26
C ASP A 45 -8.58 3.47 -5.44
N GLY A 46 -8.86 2.72 -4.40
CA GLY A 46 -8.92 1.27 -4.51
C GLY A 46 -7.58 0.57 -4.64
N MET A 47 -6.46 1.22 -4.26
CA MET A 47 -5.18 0.54 -4.28
C MET A 47 -5.20 -0.62 -3.29
N ARG A 48 -4.82 -1.79 -3.76
CA ARG A 48 -4.95 -2.99 -2.95
C ARG A 48 -3.91 -3.05 -1.84
N LEU A 49 -4.36 -3.45 -0.65
CA LEU A 49 -3.47 -3.83 0.45
C LEU A 49 -3.50 -5.33 0.62
N GLN A 50 -2.35 -5.90 0.95
CA GLN A 50 -2.23 -7.32 1.26
C GLN A 50 -1.91 -7.46 2.74
N SER A 51 -2.55 -8.44 3.38
CA SER A 51 -2.16 -8.76 4.77
C SER A 51 -0.99 -9.73 4.75
N ILE A 52 -0.36 -9.87 5.91
CA ILE A 52 0.80 -10.75 6.03
C ILE A 52 0.44 -12.20 5.69
N ASP A 53 -0.81 -12.58 5.85
CA ASP A 53 -1.26 -13.95 5.61
C ASP A 53 -2.17 -14.03 4.40
N GLU A 54 -1.71 -13.48 3.28
CA GLU A 54 -2.54 -13.40 2.08
C GLU A 54 -2.35 -14.56 1.11
N ARG A 55 -1.78 -15.67 1.55
CA ARG A 55 -1.71 -16.85 0.69
C ARG A 55 -3.09 -17.31 0.26
N TRP A 56 -4.11 -17.00 1.08
CA TRP A 56 -5.50 -17.29 0.73
C TRP A 56 -5.99 -16.44 -0.44
N ALA A 57 -5.25 -15.44 -0.85
CA ALA A 57 -5.66 -14.61 -1.97
C ALA A 57 -5.77 -15.42 -3.27
N ASN A 58 -5.06 -16.53 -3.34
CA ASN A 58 -5.14 -17.42 -4.50
C ASN A 58 -6.07 -18.59 -4.26
N ASP A 59 -6.74 -18.65 -3.11
CA ASP A 59 -7.69 -19.70 -2.79
C ASP A 59 -8.93 -19.52 -3.66
N PRO A 60 -9.38 -20.57 -4.38
CA PRO A 60 -10.59 -20.47 -5.19
C PRO A 60 -11.85 -20.15 -4.38
N ASN A 61 -11.82 -20.38 -3.08
CA ASN A 61 -12.95 -20.11 -2.21
C ASN A 61 -12.91 -18.73 -1.56
N ARG A 62 -11.96 -17.88 -1.96
CA ARG A 62 -11.85 -16.56 -1.37
C ARG A 62 -13.10 -15.73 -1.68
N GLN A 63 -13.45 -14.89 -0.72
CA GLN A 63 -14.61 -13.99 -0.84
C GLN A 63 -14.14 -12.55 -0.92
N PRO A 64 -14.68 -11.77 -1.86
CA PRO A 64 -14.38 -10.34 -1.88
C PRO A 64 -15.05 -9.64 -0.71
N ILE A 65 -14.39 -8.61 -0.20
CA ILE A 65 -14.95 -7.78 0.85
C ILE A 65 -14.79 -6.32 0.46
N GLU A 66 -15.80 -5.52 0.81
CA GLU A 66 -15.76 -4.08 0.60
C GLU A 66 -15.75 -3.40 1.96
N PHE A 67 -15.21 -2.19 1.99
CA PHE A 67 -15.08 -1.45 3.23
C PHE A 67 -15.84 -0.15 3.15
N ARG A 68 -16.98 -0.09 3.84
CA ARG A 68 -17.75 1.14 4.07
C ARG A 68 -18.13 1.90 2.81
N GLY A 69 -18.33 1.19 1.70
CA GLY A 69 -18.74 1.82 0.45
C GLY A 69 -17.62 2.46 -0.34
N TYR A 70 -16.38 2.36 0.14
CA TYR A 70 -15.23 2.82 -0.63
C TYR A 70 -14.81 1.78 -1.65
N PRO A 71 -14.07 2.19 -2.70
CA PRO A 71 -13.67 1.24 -3.76
C PRO A 71 -12.66 0.19 -3.33
N TYR A 72 -12.15 0.25 -2.10
CA TYR A 72 -11.25 -0.77 -1.63
C TYR A 72 -11.91 -2.14 -1.70
N VAL A 73 -11.23 -3.10 -2.28
CA VAL A 73 -11.70 -4.48 -2.32
C VAL A 73 -10.58 -5.37 -1.82
N GLY A 74 -10.87 -6.13 -0.77
CA GLY A 74 -9.96 -7.12 -0.27
C GLY A 74 -10.57 -8.50 -0.39
N TYR A 75 -9.89 -9.50 0.15
CA TYR A 75 -10.36 -10.87 0.11
C TYR A 75 -10.23 -11.54 1.45
N THR A 76 -11.09 -12.49 1.72
CA THR A 76 -11.00 -13.34 2.89
C THR A 76 -11.32 -14.78 2.49
N ALA A 77 -10.62 -15.72 3.11
CA ALA A 77 -10.91 -17.13 2.91
C ALA A 77 -11.93 -17.66 3.92
N ARG A 78 -12.38 -16.83 4.84
CA ARG A 78 -13.35 -17.25 5.87
C ARG A 78 -14.71 -17.47 5.21
N PRO A 79 -15.38 -18.58 5.54
CA PRO A 79 -16.68 -18.90 4.90
C PRO A 79 -17.74 -17.83 5.10
N ASP A 80 -17.69 -17.09 6.22
CA ASP A 80 -18.68 -16.06 6.52
C ASP A 80 -18.29 -14.69 5.92
N GLY A 81 -17.18 -14.62 5.20
CA GLY A 81 -16.71 -13.37 4.64
C GLY A 81 -16.13 -12.40 5.64
N ALA A 82 -15.90 -12.86 6.88
CA ALA A 82 -15.47 -11.97 7.94
C ALA A 82 -14.00 -11.57 7.79
N MET A 83 -13.73 -10.33 8.15
CA MET A 83 -12.40 -9.76 8.16
C MET A 83 -11.77 -10.02 9.52
N SER A 84 -10.44 -10.24 9.57
CA SER A 84 -9.77 -10.38 10.86
C SER A 84 -9.83 -9.06 11.63
N ILE A 85 -9.74 -9.17 12.96
CA ILE A 85 -9.80 -7.96 13.81
C ILE A 85 -8.64 -7.02 13.50
N LEU A 86 -7.45 -7.57 13.29
CA LEU A 86 -6.28 -6.74 12.97
C LEU A 86 -6.47 -6.01 11.65
N ARG A 87 -7.01 -6.71 10.66
CA ARG A 87 -7.24 -6.11 9.35
C ARG A 87 -8.31 -5.03 9.44
N ALA A 88 -9.38 -5.30 10.16
CA ALA A 88 -10.44 -4.31 10.36
C ALA A 88 -9.92 -3.09 11.08
N SER A 89 -9.07 -3.27 12.08
CA SER A 89 -8.48 -2.16 12.81
C SER A 89 -7.59 -1.30 11.90
N ALA A 90 -6.78 -1.95 11.05
CA ALA A 90 -5.93 -1.23 10.11
C ALA A 90 -6.76 -0.41 9.13
N LEU A 91 -7.83 -0.99 8.58
CA LEU A 91 -8.68 -0.29 7.64
C LEU A 91 -9.44 0.85 8.32
N ASP A 92 -9.89 0.65 9.56
CA ASP A 92 -10.52 1.72 10.31
C ASP A 92 -9.58 2.89 10.51
N HIS A 93 -8.30 2.60 10.77
CA HIS A 93 -7.32 3.66 10.94
C HIS A 93 -7.09 4.42 9.62
N LEU A 94 -6.96 3.70 8.51
CA LEU A 94 -6.83 4.35 7.20
C LEU A 94 -8.05 5.21 6.90
N PHE A 95 -9.24 4.71 7.22
CA PHE A 95 -10.47 5.45 7.03
C PHE A 95 -10.45 6.73 7.88
N ALA A 96 -9.99 6.64 9.12
CA ALA A 96 -9.92 7.80 10.01
C ALA A 96 -8.95 8.85 9.49
N ILE A 97 -7.82 8.43 8.93
CA ILE A 97 -6.87 9.35 8.32
C ILE A 97 -7.56 10.14 7.20
N VAL A 98 -8.27 9.45 6.34
CA VAL A 98 -8.91 10.07 5.17
C VAL A 98 -10.11 10.92 5.57
N GLN A 99 -10.97 10.40 6.44
CA GLN A 99 -12.22 11.05 6.77
C GLN A 99 -12.10 12.13 7.85
N ARG A 100 -11.22 11.93 8.83
CA ARG A 100 -11.13 12.82 9.97
C ARG A 100 -9.80 13.53 10.10
N GLY A 101 -8.88 13.30 9.16
CA GLY A 101 -7.57 13.91 9.24
C GLY A 101 -6.75 13.41 10.42
N GLU A 102 -7.01 12.19 10.88
CA GLU A 102 -6.25 11.62 11.98
C GLU A 102 -4.79 11.44 11.57
N ASN A 103 -3.89 11.65 12.53
CA ASN A 103 -2.47 11.47 12.24
C ASN A 103 -2.16 9.99 12.01
N PRO A 104 -1.43 9.68 10.92
CA PRO A 104 -1.05 8.30 10.66
C PRO A 104 -0.18 7.72 11.77
N GLN A 105 -0.50 6.49 12.16
CA GLN A 105 0.27 5.74 13.14
C GLN A 105 0.72 4.45 12.45
N LEU A 106 1.95 4.47 11.95
CA LEU A 106 2.44 3.38 11.11
C LEU A 106 2.47 2.04 11.85
N GLY A 107 2.62 2.08 13.16
CA GLY A 107 2.58 0.84 13.95
C GLY A 107 1.27 0.08 13.85
N LYS A 108 0.19 0.77 13.56
CA LYS A 108 -1.11 0.11 13.39
C LYS A 108 -1.23 -0.56 12.03
N LEU A 109 -0.30 -0.31 11.13
CA LEU A 109 -0.35 -0.80 9.76
C LEU A 109 0.81 -1.75 9.46
N HIS A 110 1.49 -2.24 10.49
CA HIS A 110 2.73 -3.00 10.29
C HIS A 110 2.50 -4.37 9.64
N GLU A 111 1.27 -4.84 9.61
CA GLU A 111 0.96 -6.10 8.94
C GLU A 111 0.25 -5.90 7.60
N GLU A 112 0.21 -4.68 7.12
CA GLU A 112 -0.34 -4.38 5.82
C GLU A 112 0.80 -4.14 4.84
N PHE A 113 0.65 -4.72 3.64
CA PHE A 113 1.70 -4.70 2.63
C PHE A 113 1.15 -4.16 1.32
N ILE A 114 2.02 -3.57 0.54
CA ILE A 114 1.69 -3.10 -0.81
C ILE A 114 2.58 -3.87 -1.77
N SER A 115 1.99 -4.46 -2.81
CA SER A 115 2.79 -5.11 -3.84
C SER A 115 3.35 -4.07 -4.80
N ARG A 116 4.52 -4.39 -5.37
CA ARG A 116 5.14 -3.52 -6.36
C ARG A 116 4.21 -3.30 -7.55
N GLU A 117 3.52 -4.35 -7.95
CA GLU A 117 2.60 -4.30 -9.07
C GLU A 117 1.41 -3.38 -8.79
N ASP A 118 0.80 -3.51 -7.62
CA ASP A 118 -0.34 -2.66 -7.27
C ASP A 118 0.06 -1.20 -7.11
N PHE A 119 1.23 -0.97 -6.55
CA PHE A 119 1.74 0.39 -6.40
C PHE A 119 2.02 1.02 -7.76
N HIS A 120 2.64 0.25 -8.66
CA HIS A 120 2.92 0.70 -10.02
C HIS A 120 1.62 1.09 -10.74
N ALA A 121 0.61 0.23 -10.65
CA ALA A 121 -0.65 0.48 -11.32
C ALA A 121 -1.32 1.75 -10.78
N TRP A 122 -1.27 1.94 -9.47
CA TRP A 122 -1.85 3.14 -8.88
C TRP A 122 -1.09 4.40 -9.30
N LEU A 123 0.25 4.35 -9.28
CA LEU A 123 1.06 5.49 -9.72
C LEU A 123 0.76 5.86 -11.15
N PHE A 124 0.65 4.87 -12.01
CA PHE A 124 0.34 5.12 -13.41
C PHE A 124 -1.03 5.79 -13.56
N ALA A 125 -2.04 5.27 -12.88
CA ALA A 125 -3.38 5.83 -12.94
C ALA A 125 -3.43 7.25 -12.37
N ALA A 126 -2.61 7.54 -11.37
CA ALA A 126 -2.56 8.86 -10.75
C ALA A 126 -1.67 9.85 -11.51
N GLY A 127 -0.94 9.38 -12.52
CA GLY A 127 -0.05 10.24 -13.29
C GLY A 127 1.20 10.64 -12.52
N LEU A 128 1.64 9.81 -11.59
CA LEU A 128 2.80 10.11 -10.77
C LEU A 128 4.04 9.38 -11.28
N PRO A 129 5.23 9.99 -11.13
CA PRO A 129 6.45 9.33 -11.55
C PRO A 129 6.77 8.14 -10.66
N LEU A 130 7.48 7.17 -11.20
CA LEU A 130 7.88 5.98 -10.46
C LEU A 130 8.99 6.32 -9.48
N PRO A 131 8.81 6.04 -8.18
CA PRO A 131 9.86 6.28 -7.20
C PRO A 131 11.06 5.37 -7.41
N ARG A 132 12.24 5.92 -7.23
CA ARG A 132 13.46 5.16 -7.45
C ARG A 132 13.73 4.12 -6.39
N PHE A 133 13.19 4.29 -5.20
CA PHE A 133 13.45 3.32 -4.15
C PHE A 133 12.95 1.93 -4.52
N TRP A 134 11.99 1.86 -5.42
CA TRP A 134 11.39 0.58 -5.82
C TRP A 134 11.51 0.31 -7.32
N PHE A 135 11.65 1.33 -8.14
CA PHE A 135 11.65 1.19 -9.60
C PHE A 135 12.97 1.74 -10.13
N ALA A 136 13.91 0.84 -10.35
CA ALA A 136 15.20 1.23 -10.87
C ALA A 136 15.08 1.70 -12.31
N ARG A 137 15.94 2.62 -12.71
CA ARG A 137 15.99 3.03 -14.09
C ARG A 137 16.50 1.90 -14.96
N GLN A 138 16.02 1.90 -16.18
CA GLN A 138 16.35 0.88 -17.16
C GLN A 138 17.07 1.57 -18.31
N GLY A 139 18.31 1.21 -18.52
CA GLY A 139 19.06 1.67 -19.68
C GLY A 139 19.68 3.04 -19.51
N PRO A 140 20.60 3.37 -20.41
CA PRO A 140 21.36 4.60 -20.30
C PRO A 140 20.57 5.86 -20.62
N ASP A 141 19.51 5.74 -21.35
CA ASP A 141 18.68 6.88 -21.74
C ASP A 141 17.83 7.40 -20.61
N GLU A 142 17.90 6.77 -19.47
CA GLU A 142 17.10 7.16 -18.32
C GLU A 142 17.84 8.06 -17.35
N GLU A 143 19.08 8.37 -17.62
CA GLU A 143 19.84 9.28 -16.76
C GLU A 143 19.36 10.68 -16.82
#